data_2757364bdaa7f31412b72e9dc4e25e3a
#
_entry.id   2757364bdaa7f31412b72e9dc4e25e3a
#
_cell.length_a   1.000
_cell.length_b   1.000
_cell.length_c   1.000
_cell.angle_alpha   90.00
_cell.angle_beta   90.00
_cell.angle_gamma   90.00
#
_symmetry.space_group_name_H-M   'P 1'
#
loop_
_entity.id
_entity.type
_entity.pdbx_description
1 polymer ?
#
loop_
_entity_poly.entity_id
_entity_poly.type
_entity_poly.pdbx_seq_one_letter_code
_entity_poly.pdbx_strand_id
1 'polypeptide(L)'
;MDSKFQPPCKYFLHDEVVIHNDESSAWVIVHGTVIDITPLFSAGTGKCPLKKTLQWLLAFAGKDLSPFFHNNELRPIERTNPSGERVPVFVPCLERNPATGLYWYRDPGLVIGRITFHPCPVKIINTLTFHATEMIVCYEDTIGDVREKYLRYNDNAKQYEWRKDLSEGSEVGRLQMDRTLTENGYQVNLRAPVPVIWIFYILPPGTTDTTDDTRYSSAKCSPVNEQPASSDGRQSVRSAASK
;
A
#
# COMPACT_ATOMS: atom_id res chain seq x y z
N MET A 1 -6.24 -25.00 26.81
CA MET A 1 -5.51 -23.83 26.27
C MET A 1 -6.34 -23.33 25.10
N ASP A 2 -7.22 -22.38 25.37
CA ASP A 2 -8.13 -21.84 24.37
C ASP A 2 -7.33 -21.02 23.37
N SER A 3 -7.18 -21.54 22.16
CA SER A 3 -6.74 -20.78 21.01
C SER A 3 -7.80 -19.71 20.75
N LYS A 4 -7.64 -18.53 21.37
CA LYS A 4 -8.44 -17.36 21.04
C LYS A 4 -8.25 -17.09 19.55
N PHE A 5 -9.33 -17.26 18.80
CA PHE A 5 -9.42 -16.87 17.41
C PHE A 5 -9.08 -15.37 17.32
N GLN A 6 -7.82 -15.10 17.04
CA GLN A 6 -7.37 -13.74 16.83
C GLN A 6 -7.74 -13.41 15.39
N PRO A 7 -8.55 -12.37 15.13
CA PRO A 7 -8.85 -12.00 13.75
C PRO A 7 -7.54 -11.77 12.99
N PRO A 8 -7.49 -12.06 11.70
CA PRO A 8 -6.28 -11.87 10.90
C PRO A 8 -5.81 -10.42 11.09
N CYS A 9 -4.58 -10.27 11.59
CA CYS A 9 -4.00 -8.96 11.84
C CYS A 9 -3.69 -8.32 10.50
N LYS A 10 -4.32 -7.19 10.19
CA LYS A 10 -4.01 -6.43 8.97
C LYS A 10 -2.65 -5.73 9.14
N TYR A 11 -1.85 -5.75 8.07
CA TYR A 11 -0.56 -5.09 8.04
C TYR A 11 -0.59 -3.85 7.15
N PHE A 12 0.18 -2.84 7.55
CA PHE A 12 0.24 -1.55 6.88
C PHE A 12 1.70 -1.14 6.64
N LEU A 13 1.91 -0.42 5.57
CA LEU A 13 3.14 0.35 5.36
C LEU A 13 3.09 1.63 6.19
N HIS A 14 4.25 2.17 6.56
CA HIS A 14 4.31 3.49 7.21
C HIS A 14 3.62 4.57 6.37
N ASP A 15 3.85 4.57 5.05
CA ASP A 15 3.27 5.54 4.13
C ASP A 15 1.74 5.45 4.05
N GLU A 16 1.17 4.25 4.29
CA GLU A 16 -0.28 4.09 4.39
C GLU A 16 -0.85 4.75 5.64
N VAL A 17 -0.08 4.84 6.72
CA VAL A 17 -0.53 5.53 7.95
C VAL A 17 -0.38 7.04 7.84
N VAL A 18 0.69 7.53 7.21
CA VAL A 18 0.99 8.97 7.07
C VAL A 18 -0.15 9.76 6.42
N ILE A 19 -0.87 9.17 5.47
CA ILE A 19 -1.98 9.84 4.76
C ILE A 19 -3.24 9.98 5.63
N HIS A 20 -3.35 9.25 6.74
CA HIS A 20 -4.47 9.33 7.68
C HIS A 20 -4.15 10.35 8.79
N ASN A 21 -4.16 11.62 8.44
CA ASN A 21 -3.65 12.73 9.27
C ASN A 21 -4.65 13.88 9.49
N ASP A 22 -5.93 13.66 9.22
CA ASP A 22 -7.00 14.63 9.44
C ASP A 22 -8.11 14.09 10.35
N GLU A 23 -9.04 14.96 10.77
CA GLU A 23 -10.12 14.62 11.71
C GLU A 23 -11.08 13.54 11.18
N SER A 24 -11.24 13.44 9.88
CA SER A 24 -12.10 12.45 9.21
C SER A 24 -11.43 11.07 9.10
N SER A 25 -10.09 11.05 9.18
CA SER A 25 -9.30 9.82 9.12
C SER A 25 -7.96 10.05 9.81
N ALA A 26 -7.86 9.67 11.06
CA ALA A 26 -6.73 9.92 11.93
C ALA A 26 -6.18 8.61 12.50
N TRP A 27 -4.97 8.21 12.08
CA TRP A 27 -4.29 7.02 12.59
C TRP A 27 -2.98 7.38 13.24
N VAL A 28 -2.56 6.59 14.21
CA VAL A 28 -1.26 6.74 14.86
C VAL A 28 -0.61 5.37 15.04
N ILE A 29 0.72 5.36 15.20
CA ILE A 29 1.48 4.15 15.46
C ILE A 29 1.99 4.20 16.91
N VAL A 30 1.86 3.09 17.64
CA VAL A 30 2.50 2.89 18.94
C VAL A 30 3.11 1.49 18.96
N HIS A 31 4.44 1.41 19.05
CA HIS A 31 5.19 0.14 19.05
C HIS A 31 4.76 -0.83 17.91
N GLY A 32 4.66 -0.27 16.70
CA GLY A 32 4.27 -1.02 15.52
C GLY A 32 2.78 -1.40 15.47
N THR A 33 1.97 -1.02 16.47
CA THR A 33 0.51 -1.18 16.43
C THR A 33 -0.11 0.06 15.80
N VAL A 34 -0.99 -0.14 14.82
CA VAL A 34 -1.75 0.94 14.17
C VAL A 34 -3.08 1.11 14.88
N ILE A 35 -3.33 2.33 15.35
CA ILE A 35 -4.50 2.69 16.15
C ILE A 35 -5.28 3.75 15.37
N ASP A 36 -6.55 3.47 15.08
CA ASP A 36 -7.48 4.42 14.48
C ASP A 36 -8.10 5.29 15.59
N ILE A 37 -7.68 6.55 15.64
CA ILE A 37 -8.18 7.52 16.63
C ILE A 37 -9.33 8.38 16.09
N THR A 38 -9.77 8.16 14.85
CA THR A 38 -10.90 8.89 14.21
C THR A 38 -12.16 8.90 15.07
N PRO A 39 -12.56 7.77 15.71
CA PRO A 39 -13.77 7.75 16.54
C PRO A 39 -13.73 8.71 17.72
N LEU A 40 -12.55 9.10 18.20
CA LEU A 40 -12.40 10.04 19.32
C LEU A 40 -12.87 11.45 18.96
N PHE A 41 -12.78 11.83 17.68
CA PHE A 41 -13.17 13.15 17.18
C PHE A 41 -14.67 13.19 16.85
N SER A 42 -15.23 12.08 16.39
CA SER A 42 -16.65 11.97 16.00
C SER A 42 -17.60 12.02 17.22
N ALA A 43 -17.16 11.57 18.41
CA ALA A 43 -17.96 11.50 19.61
C ALA A 43 -18.21 12.88 20.30
N GLY A 44 -17.63 13.96 19.78
CA GLY A 44 -17.53 15.27 20.44
C GLY A 44 -18.43 16.37 19.89
N THR A 45 -19.73 16.11 19.61
CA THR A 45 -20.70 17.20 19.23
C THR A 45 -21.23 18.02 20.40
N GLY A 46 -20.79 17.75 21.64
CA GLY A 46 -21.15 18.49 22.85
C GLY A 46 -20.02 19.39 23.35
N LYS A 47 -20.39 20.47 24.11
CA LYS A 47 -19.49 21.44 24.78
C LYS A 47 -18.52 20.75 25.78
N CYS A 48 -17.64 19.88 25.32
CA CYS A 48 -16.68 19.16 26.17
C CYS A 48 -15.32 19.88 26.19
N PRO A 49 -14.75 20.18 27.38
CA PRO A 49 -13.41 20.78 27.51
C PRO A 49 -12.29 19.89 26.95
N LEU A 50 -12.57 18.62 26.64
CA LEU A 50 -11.71 17.63 25.99
C LEU A 50 -11.22 18.05 24.60
N LYS A 51 -11.90 19.02 23.95
CA LYS A 51 -11.60 19.43 22.56
C LYS A 51 -10.15 19.91 22.35
N LYS A 52 -9.52 20.53 23.35
CA LYS A 52 -8.15 21.06 23.20
C LYS A 52 -7.10 19.94 23.20
N THR A 53 -7.25 18.95 24.08
CA THR A 53 -6.27 17.86 24.22
C THR A 53 -6.38 16.88 23.05
N LEU A 54 -7.61 16.64 22.57
CA LEU A 54 -7.84 15.85 21.35
C LEU A 54 -7.30 16.57 20.11
N GLN A 55 -7.39 17.89 20.00
CA GLN A 55 -6.76 18.65 18.91
C GLN A 55 -5.23 18.48 18.91
N TRP A 56 -4.62 18.35 20.10
CA TRP A 56 -3.18 18.06 20.17
C TRP A 56 -2.87 16.64 19.72
N LEU A 57 -3.74 15.67 20.00
CA LEU A 57 -3.59 14.32 19.49
C LEU A 57 -3.71 14.29 17.96
N LEU A 58 -4.64 15.06 17.39
CA LEU A 58 -4.79 15.19 15.94
C LEU A 58 -3.52 15.73 15.25
N ALA A 59 -2.79 16.63 15.90
CA ALA A 59 -1.50 17.12 15.38
C ALA A 59 -0.44 16.01 15.21
N PHE A 60 -0.67 14.86 15.83
CA PHE A 60 0.18 13.68 15.74
C PHE A 60 -0.43 12.57 14.87
N ALA A 61 -1.60 12.77 14.27
CA ALA A 61 -2.16 11.83 13.32
C ALA A 61 -1.17 11.60 12.14
N GLY A 62 -1.11 10.37 11.66
CA GLY A 62 -0.16 9.94 10.64
C GLY A 62 1.27 9.67 11.17
N LYS A 63 1.52 9.79 12.49
CA LYS A 63 2.87 9.70 13.05
C LYS A 63 3.07 8.52 14.00
N ASP A 64 4.34 8.17 14.22
CA ASP A 64 4.76 7.19 15.21
C ASP A 64 4.95 7.87 16.58
N LEU A 65 4.15 7.46 17.55
CA LEU A 65 4.15 7.92 18.92
C LEU A 65 4.95 7.02 19.88
N SER A 66 5.56 5.95 19.36
CA SER A 66 6.37 5.02 20.18
C SER A 66 7.39 5.71 21.09
N PRO A 67 8.06 6.82 20.69
CA PRO A 67 9.00 7.53 21.54
C PRO A 67 8.40 8.12 22.83
N PHE A 68 7.08 8.24 22.92
CA PHE A 68 6.38 8.73 24.11
C PHE A 68 5.96 7.62 25.09
N PHE A 69 6.24 6.37 24.75
CA PHE A 69 5.89 5.19 25.53
C PHE A 69 7.14 4.40 25.91
N HIS A 70 7.09 3.70 27.06
CA HIS A 70 8.15 2.79 27.44
C HIS A 70 8.23 1.62 26.44
N ASN A 71 9.46 1.17 26.17
CA ASN A 71 9.70 0.08 25.23
C ASN A 71 8.85 -1.15 25.57
N ASN A 72 8.16 -1.67 24.56
CA ASN A 72 7.29 -2.85 24.64
C ASN A 72 6.12 -2.77 25.64
N GLU A 73 5.84 -1.60 26.19
CA GLU A 73 4.72 -1.38 27.09
C GLU A 73 3.84 -0.23 26.59
N LEU A 74 2.53 -0.37 26.72
CA LEU A 74 1.59 0.73 26.53
C LEU A 74 1.49 1.58 27.81
N ARG A 75 2.66 2.01 28.31
CA ARG A 75 2.79 2.90 29.46
C ARG A 75 3.50 4.18 29.02
N PRO A 76 2.86 5.34 29.14
CA PRO A 76 3.46 6.62 28.79
C PRO A 76 4.73 6.89 29.61
N ILE A 77 5.71 7.55 28.99
CA ILE A 77 6.86 8.10 29.70
C ILE A 77 6.36 9.27 30.54
N GLU A 78 6.74 9.28 31.82
CA GLU A 78 6.34 10.30 32.79
C GLU A 78 7.52 11.21 33.16
N ARG A 79 7.21 12.44 33.52
CA ARG A 79 8.13 13.39 34.15
C ARG A 79 7.53 13.91 35.44
N THR A 80 8.37 14.34 36.40
CA THR A 80 7.91 15.05 37.57
C THR A 80 7.73 16.52 37.23
N ASN A 81 6.54 17.06 37.47
CA ASN A 81 6.26 18.48 37.32
C ASN A 81 6.84 19.30 38.49
N PRO A 82 6.84 20.63 38.46
CA PRO A 82 7.33 21.48 39.56
C PRO A 82 6.57 21.27 40.89
N SER A 83 5.36 20.73 40.85
CA SER A 83 4.56 20.41 42.05
C SER A 83 4.89 19.03 42.64
N GLY A 84 5.86 18.28 42.06
CA GLY A 84 6.24 16.95 42.54
C GLY A 84 5.38 15.81 42.04
N GLU A 85 4.40 16.06 41.14
CA GLU A 85 3.53 15.04 40.61
C GLU A 85 4.12 14.41 39.33
N ARG A 86 3.89 13.11 39.15
CA ARG A 86 4.23 12.40 37.92
C ARG A 86 3.14 12.65 36.86
N VAL A 87 3.54 13.22 35.75
CA VAL A 87 2.66 13.52 34.63
C VAL A 87 3.26 12.96 33.33
N PRO A 88 2.43 12.45 32.40
CA PRO A 88 2.91 12.02 31.10
C PRO A 88 3.63 13.15 30.36
N VAL A 89 4.75 12.81 29.69
CA VAL A 89 5.43 13.74 28.80
C VAL A 89 4.54 14.13 27.63
N PHE A 90 3.78 13.16 27.12
CA PHE A 90 2.82 13.34 26.06
C PHE A 90 1.43 13.56 26.64
N VAL A 91 0.99 14.80 26.68
CA VAL A 91 -0.28 15.23 27.32
C VAL A 91 -1.52 14.48 26.80
N PRO A 92 -1.67 14.18 25.49
CA PRO A 92 -2.82 13.40 25.00
C PRO A 92 -2.96 11.99 25.60
N CYS A 93 -1.94 11.46 26.30
CA CYS A 93 -2.07 10.20 27.05
C CYS A 93 -3.05 10.24 28.22
N LEU A 94 -3.46 11.43 28.66
CA LEU A 94 -4.45 11.61 29.74
C LEU A 94 -5.89 11.37 29.29
N GLU A 95 -6.11 11.41 27.99
CA GLU A 95 -7.46 11.29 27.44
C GLU A 95 -7.93 9.84 27.41
N ARG A 96 -9.21 9.67 27.72
CA ARG A 96 -9.90 8.38 27.63
C ARG A 96 -10.90 8.42 26.50
N ASN A 97 -11.12 7.29 25.88
CA ASN A 97 -12.20 7.11 24.93
C ASN A 97 -13.55 7.34 25.67
N PRO A 98 -14.36 8.32 25.27
CA PRO A 98 -15.61 8.64 25.97
C PRO A 98 -16.63 7.48 25.93
N ALA A 99 -16.56 6.60 24.94
CA ALA A 99 -17.46 5.47 24.79
C ALA A 99 -17.07 4.28 25.69
N THR A 100 -15.76 4.00 25.82
CA THR A 100 -15.27 2.81 26.55
C THR A 100 -14.70 3.15 27.94
N GLY A 101 -14.37 4.42 28.19
CA GLY A 101 -13.69 4.86 29.42
C GLY A 101 -12.22 4.44 29.49
N LEU A 102 -11.71 3.76 28.49
CA LEU A 102 -10.31 3.33 28.40
C LEU A 102 -9.44 4.46 27.85
N TYR A 103 -8.16 4.43 28.19
CA TYR A 103 -7.19 5.26 27.47
C TYR A 103 -7.11 4.81 26.02
N TRP A 104 -7.13 5.76 25.08
CA TRP A 104 -7.18 5.48 23.65
C TRP A 104 -6.07 4.49 23.19
N TYR A 105 -4.85 4.61 23.73
CA TYR A 105 -3.72 3.73 23.41
C TYR A 105 -3.82 2.32 24.03
N ARG A 106 -4.82 2.06 24.86
CA ARG A 106 -5.12 0.76 25.49
C ARG A 106 -6.47 0.18 25.05
N ASP A 107 -7.18 0.89 24.21
CA ASP A 107 -8.49 0.46 23.74
C ASP A 107 -8.32 -0.51 22.55
N PRO A 108 -8.60 -1.81 22.73
CA PRO A 108 -8.46 -2.78 21.67
C PRO A 108 -9.43 -2.54 20.51
N GLY A 109 -10.53 -1.81 20.76
CA GLY A 109 -11.52 -1.45 19.73
C GLY A 109 -11.00 -0.42 18.73
N LEU A 110 -9.91 0.28 19.05
CA LEU A 110 -9.27 1.24 18.16
C LEU A 110 -8.09 0.63 17.38
N VAL A 111 -7.64 -0.57 17.72
CA VAL A 111 -6.54 -1.24 17.02
C VAL A 111 -7.03 -1.78 15.69
N ILE A 112 -6.44 -1.33 14.58
CA ILE A 112 -6.81 -1.75 13.23
C ILE A 112 -5.76 -2.65 12.56
N GLY A 113 -4.56 -2.76 13.12
CA GLY A 113 -3.53 -3.63 12.59
C GLY A 113 -2.13 -3.33 13.11
N ARG A 114 -1.14 -3.70 12.32
CA ARG A 114 0.29 -3.54 12.65
C ARG A 114 1.07 -3.00 11.46
N ILE A 115 2.18 -2.35 11.76
CA ILE A 115 3.16 -1.97 10.76
C ILE A 115 3.94 -3.20 10.32
N THR A 116 4.12 -3.38 9.02
CA THR A 116 5.03 -4.39 8.49
C THR A 116 6.48 -4.01 8.76
N PHE A 117 7.31 -5.01 9.09
CA PHE A 117 8.76 -4.84 9.15
C PHE A 117 9.45 -5.21 7.83
N HIS A 118 8.70 -5.76 6.87
CA HIS A 118 9.22 -6.26 5.60
C HIS A 118 8.42 -5.72 4.42
N PRO A 119 8.65 -4.44 4.04
CA PRO A 119 8.07 -3.91 2.81
C PRO A 119 8.65 -4.64 1.60
N CYS A 120 7.78 -5.11 0.70
CA CYS A 120 8.13 -5.89 -0.46
C CYS A 120 7.79 -5.12 -1.74
N PRO A 121 8.75 -4.78 -2.60
CA PRO A 121 8.44 -4.26 -3.92
C PRO A 121 7.84 -5.39 -4.78
N VAL A 122 6.79 -5.07 -5.52
CA VAL A 122 6.16 -5.97 -6.49
C VAL A 122 5.93 -5.22 -7.80
N LYS A 123 5.98 -5.96 -8.91
CA LYS A 123 5.68 -5.43 -10.24
C LYS A 123 4.45 -6.15 -10.79
N ILE A 124 3.40 -5.40 -11.12
CA ILE A 124 2.18 -5.94 -11.70
C ILE A 124 2.10 -5.51 -13.15
N ILE A 125 1.96 -6.48 -14.05
CA ILE A 125 1.91 -6.26 -15.49
C ILE A 125 0.53 -6.63 -16.01
N ASN A 126 -0.17 -5.66 -16.57
CA ASN A 126 -1.43 -5.87 -17.24
C ASN A 126 -1.17 -6.35 -18.68
N THR A 127 -1.56 -7.59 -18.99
CA THR A 127 -1.30 -8.19 -20.32
C THR A 127 -2.15 -7.58 -21.43
N LEU A 128 -3.30 -6.96 -21.09
CA LEU A 128 -4.17 -6.31 -22.07
C LEU A 128 -3.57 -4.97 -22.55
N THR A 129 -3.01 -4.18 -21.63
CA THR A 129 -2.51 -2.83 -21.93
C THR A 129 -0.99 -2.76 -21.97
N PHE A 130 -0.30 -3.83 -21.60
CA PHE A 130 1.16 -3.90 -21.41
C PHE A 130 1.71 -2.88 -20.41
N HIS A 131 0.82 -2.28 -19.60
CA HIS A 131 1.23 -1.36 -18.56
C HIS A 131 1.78 -2.11 -17.36
N ALA A 132 2.94 -1.66 -16.87
CA ALA A 132 3.58 -2.20 -15.68
C ALA A 132 3.48 -1.18 -14.54
N THR A 133 2.96 -1.62 -13.39
CA THR A 133 2.87 -0.85 -12.16
C THR A 133 3.83 -1.43 -11.14
N GLU A 134 4.70 -0.61 -10.58
CA GLU A 134 5.55 -0.98 -9.45
C GLU A 134 4.96 -0.39 -8.17
N MET A 135 4.80 -1.22 -7.15
CA MET A 135 4.27 -0.80 -5.85
C MET A 135 4.96 -1.56 -4.72
N ILE A 136 4.89 -1.00 -3.52
CA ILE A 136 5.36 -1.65 -2.30
C ILE A 136 4.15 -2.22 -1.57
N VAL A 137 4.27 -3.45 -1.09
CA VAL A 137 3.25 -4.17 -0.31
C VAL A 137 3.86 -4.70 0.98
N CYS A 138 3.04 -5.14 1.92
CA CYS A 138 3.52 -5.80 3.12
C CYS A 138 3.91 -7.25 2.79
N TYR A 139 4.96 -7.76 3.45
CA TYR A 139 5.34 -9.17 3.32
C TYR A 139 4.20 -10.13 3.70
N GLU A 140 3.39 -9.71 4.64
CA GLU A 140 2.26 -10.46 5.19
C GLU A 140 0.98 -10.32 4.36
N ASP A 141 0.96 -9.42 3.35
CA ASP A 141 -0.21 -9.24 2.50
C ASP A 141 -0.51 -10.52 1.70
N THR A 142 -1.77 -10.90 1.67
CA THR A 142 -2.27 -11.90 0.72
C THR A 142 -2.34 -11.29 -0.69
N ILE A 143 -2.43 -12.12 -1.72
CA ILE A 143 -2.65 -11.62 -3.09
C ILE A 143 -3.96 -10.83 -3.18
N GLY A 144 -4.97 -11.21 -2.38
CA GLY A 144 -6.21 -10.45 -2.23
C GLY A 144 -5.98 -9.05 -1.70
N ASP A 145 -5.14 -8.89 -0.65
CA ASP A 145 -4.78 -7.58 -0.11
C ASP A 145 -3.97 -6.75 -1.13
N VAL A 146 -3.02 -7.38 -1.83
CA VAL A 146 -2.27 -6.75 -2.92
C VAL A 146 -3.22 -6.23 -4.00
N ARG A 147 -4.24 -7.04 -4.38
CA ARG A 147 -5.26 -6.63 -5.34
C ARG A 147 -6.07 -5.42 -4.86
N GLU A 148 -6.49 -5.40 -3.59
CA GLU A 148 -7.21 -4.25 -3.03
C GLU A 148 -6.34 -2.97 -3.03
N LYS A 149 -5.04 -3.10 -2.72
CA LYS A 149 -4.09 -1.99 -2.84
C LYS A 149 -3.86 -1.54 -4.29
N TYR A 150 -3.96 -2.46 -5.26
CA TYR A 150 -3.81 -2.17 -6.69
C TYR A 150 -5.03 -1.49 -7.31
N LEU A 151 -6.22 -1.53 -6.67
CA LEU A 151 -7.43 -0.86 -7.17
C LEU A 151 -7.21 0.64 -7.42
N ARG A 152 -6.35 1.31 -6.69
CA ARG A 152 -5.99 2.73 -6.92
C ARG A 152 -5.33 3.01 -8.28
N TYR A 153 -4.80 1.97 -8.92
CA TYR A 153 -4.19 2.05 -10.26
C TYR A 153 -5.10 1.49 -11.36
N ASN A 154 -5.98 0.55 -11.00
CA ASN A 154 -6.90 -0.09 -11.92
C ASN A 154 -8.17 -0.54 -11.19
N ASP A 155 -9.25 0.24 -11.33
CA ASP A 155 -10.56 -0.01 -10.70
C ASP A 155 -11.15 -1.38 -11.06
N ASN A 156 -10.77 -1.92 -12.22
CA ASN A 156 -11.23 -3.21 -12.71
C ASN A 156 -10.36 -4.40 -12.24
N ALA A 157 -9.43 -4.21 -11.32
CA ALA A 157 -8.48 -5.24 -10.88
C ALA A 157 -9.15 -6.55 -10.43
N LYS A 158 -10.43 -6.50 -10.00
CA LYS A 158 -11.23 -7.68 -9.60
C LYS A 158 -11.68 -8.54 -10.79
N GLN A 159 -11.65 -7.99 -12.01
CA GLN A 159 -12.06 -8.68 -13.24
C GLN A 159 -10.88 -9.38 -13.94
N TYR A 160 -9.71 -9.37 -13.32
CA TYR A 160 -8.51 -9.99 -13.86
C TYR A 160 -8.18 -11.28 -13.14
N GLU A 161 -7.67 -12.25 -13.89
CA GLU A 161 -6.98 -13.40 -13.36
C GLU A 161 -5.54 -13.03 -13.02
N TRP A 162 -5.12 -13.35 -11.82
CA TRP A 162 -3.80 -13.03 -11.28
C TRP A 162 -2.90 -14.25 -11.37
N ARG A 163 -1.74 -14.10 -12.03
CA ARG A 163 -0.87 -15.22 -12.35
C ARG A 163 0.60 -14.90 -12.05
N LYS A 164 1.35 -15.97 -11.77
CA LYS A 164 2.81 -15.91 -11.59
C LYS A 164 3.57 -15.92 -12.91
N ASP A 165 2.97 -16.43 -13.96
CA ASP A 165 3.54 -16.64 -15.28
C ASP A 165 2.59 -16.19 -16.40
N LEU A 166 3.09 -16.28 -17.64
CA LEU A 166 2.33 -15.91 -18.85
C LEU A 166 1.47 -17.07 -19.41
N SER A 167 1.35 -18.21 -18.71
CA SER A 167 0.59 -19.36 -19.19
C SER A 167 -0.90 -19.15 -19.01
N GLU A 168 -1.54 -18.48 -19.93
CA GLU A 168 -2.98 -18.23 -19.91
C GLU A 168 -3.79 -19.53 -19.96
N GLY A 169 -4.87 -19.59 -19.19
CA GLY A 169 -5.79 -20.73 -19.18
C GLY A 169 -5.32 -21.99 -18.44
N SER A 170 -4.09 -22.01 -17.93
CA SER A 170 -3.57 -23.13 -17.12
C SER A 170 -3.81 -22.88 -15.62
N GLU A 171 -4.26 -23.88 -14.88
CA GLU A 171 -4.35 -23.79 -13.40
C GLU A 171 -2.94 -23.66 -12.77
N VAL A 172 -1.91 -24.14 -13.46
CA VAL A 172 -0.51 -23.97 -13.06
C VAL A 172 -0.13 -22.50 -13.23
N GLY A 173 0.32 -21.85 -12.16
CA GLY A 173 0.71 -20.43 -12.19
C GLY A 173 -0.39 -19.45 -11.76
N ARG A 174 -1.64 -19.89 -11.63
CA ARG A 174 -2.71 -19.08 -11.04
C ARG A 174 -2.42 -18.81 -9.57
N LEU A 175 -2.51 -17.53 -9.15
CA LEU A 175 -2.27 -17.14 -7.78
C LEU A 175 -3.49 -17.39 -6.90
N GLN A 176 -3.24 -17.93 -5.71
CA GLN A 176 -4.26 -18.12 -4.68
C GLN A 176 -4.43 -16.82 -3.90
N MET A 177 -5.63 -16.25 -3.96
CA MET A 177 -5.93 -14.92 -3.43
C MET A 177 -5.83 -14.82 -1.90
N ASP A 178 -6.06 -15.91 -1.20
CA ASP A 178 -6.01 -16.05 0.26
C ASP A 178 -4.60 -16.33 0.82
N ARG A 179 -3.60 -16.43 -0.07
CA ARG A 179 -2.21 -16.72 0.29
C ARG A 179 -1.29 -15.53 0.01
N THR A 180 -0.21 -15.49 0.77
CA THR A 180 0.86 -14.48 0.62
C THR A 180 1.70 -14.74 -0.64
N LEU A 181 2.60 -13.78 -0.98
CA LEU A 181 3.55 -13.96 -2.08
C LEU A 181 4.42 -15.22 -1.89
N THR A 182 4.92 -15.44 -0.68
CA THR A 182 5.79 -16.59 -0.39
C THR A 182 5.05 -17.91 -0.47
N GLU A 183 3.83 -17.99 0.00
CA GLU A 183 2.98 -19.17 -0.10
C GLU A 183 2.55 -19.47 -1.54
N ASN A 184 2.50 -18.46 -2.40
CA ASN A 184 2.35 -18.59 -3.85
C ASN A 184 3.69 -18.91 -4.58
N GLY A 185 4.77 -19.18 -3.82
CA GLY A 185 6.05 -19.63 -4.32
C GLY A 185 6.95 -18.52 -4.89
N TYR A 186 6.73 -17.26 -4.52
CA TYR A 186 7.70 -16.20 -4.77
C TYR A 186 8.80 -16.23 -3.70
N GLN A 187 10.03 -15.95 -4.13
CA GLN A 187 11.13 -15.69 -3.21
C GLN A 187 11.15 -14.19 -2.89
N VAL A 188 10.90 -13.86 -1.63
CA VAL A 188 10.88 -12.47 -1.16
C VAL A 188 12.06 -12.26 -0.22
N ASN A 189 13.20 -11.83 -0.77
CA ASN A 189 14.38 -11.47 0.01
C ASN A 189 15.20 -10.43 -0.77
N LEU A 190 16.14 -9.76 -0.08
CA LEU A 190 16.96 -8.67 -0.66
C LEU A 190 17.79 -9.06 -1.90
N ARG A 191 18.01 -10.35 -2.15
CA ARG A 191 18.80 -10.86 -3.28
C ARG A 191 17.93 -11.46 -4.37
N ALA A 192 16.65 -11.69 -4.12
CA ALA A 192 15.72 -12.21 -5.11
C ALA A 192 15.31 -11.09 -6.09
N PRO A 193 15.00 -11.46 -7.33
CA PRO A 193 14.39 -10.51 -8.25
C PRO A 193 13.03 -10.05 -7.72
N VAL A 194 12.64 -8.82 -8.07
CA VAL A 194 11.31 -8.28 -7.72
C VAL A 194 10.23 -9.24 -8.25
N PRO A 195 9.29 -9.68 -7.40
CA PRO A 195 8.17 -10.50 -7.82
C PRO A 195 7.38 -9.83 -8.95
N VAL A 196 7.15 -10.56 -10.04
CA VAL A 196 6.33 -10.11 -11.16
C VAL A 196 5.02 -10.86 -11.14
N ILE A 197 3.93 -10.11 -11.11
CA ILE A 197 2.55 -10.62 -11.18
C ILE A 197 1.97 -10.21 -12.52
N TRP A 198 1.40 -11.17 -13.24
CA TRP A 198 0.72 -10.95 -14.51
C TRP A 198 -0.78 -10.94 -14.27
N ILE A 199 -1.49 -9.96 -14.84
CA ILE A 199 -2.95 -9.90 -14.75
C ILE A 199 -3.55 -9.98 -16.14
N PHE A 200 -4.49 -10.94 -16.30
CA PHE A 200 -5.20 -11.23 -17.54
C PHE A 200 -6.67 -10.84 -17.40
N TYR A 201 -7.19 -10.07 -18.32
CA TYR A 201 -8.59 -9.68 -18.28
C TYR A 201 -9.48 -10.89 -18.60
N ILE A 202 -10.47 -11.15 -17.76
CA ILE A 202 -11.45 -12.21 -17.97
C ILE A 202 -12.70 -11.59 -18.58
N LEU A 203 -13.04 -12.02 -19.80
CA LEU A 203 -14.30 -11.63 -20.42
C LEU A 203 -15.48 -12.17 -19.59
N PRO A 204 -16.51 -11.34 -19.30
CA PRO A 204 -17.71 -11.81 -18.64
C PRO A 204 -18.33 -12.99 -19.41
N PRO A 205 -18.83 -14.04 -18.74
CA PRO A 205 -19.50 -15.15 -19.41
C PRO A 205 -20.71 -14.63 -20.18
N GLY A 206 -20.74 -14.89 -21.50
CA GLY A 206 -21.81 -14.45 -22.40
C GLY A 206 -21.42 -13.36 -23.41
N THR A 207 -20.25 -12.77 -23.32
CA THR A 207 -19.65 -12.00 -24.42
C THR A 207 -19.02 -13.00 -25.41
N THR A 208 -19.81 -13.52 -26.33
CA THR A 208 -19.25 -14.21 -27.51
C THR A 208 -18.47 -13.17 -28.30
N ASP A 209 -17.18 -13.46 -28.56
CA ASP A 209 -16.42 -12.78 -29.58
C ASP A 209 -17.14 -12.92 -30.92
N THR A 210 -17.99 -11.96 -31.24
CA THR A 210 -18.43 -11.75 -32.59
C THR A 210 -17.39 -10.95 -33.36
N THR A 211 -16.15 -11.37 -33.27
CA THR A 211 -15.12 -10.98 -34.22
C THR A 211 -15.28 -11.94 -35.40
N ASP A 212 -16.06 -11.47 -36.35
CA ASP A 212 -16.12 -11.95 -37.70
C ASP A 212 -14.69 -12.22 -38.22
N ASP A 213 -14.35 -13.48 -38.36
CA ASP A 213 -13.00 -14.03 -38.69
C ASP A 213 -12.60 -13.73 -40.16
N THR A 214 -13.18 -12.66 -40.76
CA THR A 214 -13.01 -12.33 -42.18
C THR A 214 -12.12 -11.12 -42.48
N ARG A 215 -11.46 -10.49 -41.51
CA ARG A 215 -10.64 -9.28 -41.79
C ARG A 215 -9.13 -9.35 -41.57
N TYR A 216 -8.56 -10.50 -41.24
CA TYR A 216 -7.09 -10.62 -41.07
C TYR A 216 -6.47 -11.68 -41.99
N SER A 217 -7.00 -11.82 -43.21
CA SER A 217 -6.29 -12.54 -44.27
C SER A 217 -5.92 -11.53 -45.37
N SER A 218 -4.63 -11.26 -45.44
CA SER A 218 -3.92 -10.48 -46.48
C SER A 218 -3.48 -9.05 -46.12
N ALA A 219 -2.51 -8.94 -45.19
CA ALA A 219 -1.48 -7.92 -45.32
C ALA A 219 -0.14 -8.63 -45.56
N LYS A 220 0.14 -8.98 -46.80
CA LYS A 220 1.48 -9.35 -47.23
C LYS A 220 2.41 -8.17 -47.01
N CYS A 221 3.34 -8.29 -46.08
CA CYS A 221 4.49 -7.41 -45.99
C CYS A 221 5.36 -7.62 -47.25
N SER A 222 5.37 -6.65 -48.15
CA SER A 222 6.37 -6.53 -49.21
C SER A 222 7.69 -6.05 -48.60
N PRO A 223 8.83 -6.61 -48.96
CA PRO A 223 10.10 -6.15 -48.43
C PRO A 223 10.45 -4.78 -49.01
N VAL A 224 10.80 -3.85 -48.12
CA VAL A 224 11.33 -2.53 -48.47
C VAL A 224 12.72 -2.72 -49.02
N ASN A 225 12.88 -2.35 -50.29
CA ASN A 225 14.14 -2.38 -51.05
C ASN A 225 15.06 -1.27 -50.53
N GLU A 226 16.12 -1.63 -49.87
CA GLU A 226 17.21 -0.69 -49.53
C GLU A 226 17.99 -0.39 -50.79
N GLN A 227 17.96 0.87 -51.25
CA GLN A 227 18.93 1.42 -52.19
C GLN A 227 20.04 2.17 -51.42
N PRO A 228 21.31 1.96 -51.76
CA PRO A 228 22.43 2.65 -51.13
C PRO A 228 22.55 4.09 -51.64
N ALA A 229 22.63 5.05 -50.72
CA ALA A 229 22.96 6.43 -51.02
C ALA A 229 24.44 6.57 -51.32
N SER A 230 24.74 7.06 -52.53
CA SER A 230 26.05 7.42 -53.04
C SER A 230 26.64 8.66 -52.33
N SER A 231 27.90 8.54 -52.02
CA SER A 231 28.80 9.63 -51.63
C SER A 231 28.93 10.66 -52.76
N ASP A 232 28.85 11.95 -52.42
CA ASP A 232 29.86 12.94 -52.84
C ASP A 232 29.55 14.36 -52.31
N GLY A 233 30.60 15.11 -52.00
CA GLY A 233 30.48 16.58 -51.93
C GLY A 233 31.11 17.28 -50.71
N ARG A 234 32.46 17.31 -50.69
CA ARG A 234 33.24 18.32 -49.98
C ARG A 234 32.65 19.74 -50.12
N GLN A 235 32.67 20.53 -49.06
CA GLN A 235 33.41 21.78 -49.03
C GLN A 235 33.49 22.41 -47.63
N SER A 236 34.69 22.68 -47.27
CA SER A 236 35.28 23.53 -46.28
C SER A 236 34.75 24.99 -46.35
N VAL A 237 34.64 25.70 -45.20
CA VAL A 237 35.17 27.04 -44.95
C VAL A 237 35.01 27.37 -43.43
N ARG A 238 36.14 27.45 -42.74
CA ARG A 238 36.72 28.50 -41.88
C ARG A 238 35.81 29.34 -40.97
N SER A 239 36.12 29.23 -39.68
CA SER A 239 36.71 30.28 -38.81
C SER A 239 35.98 31.60 -38.64
N ALA A 240 35.59 31.90 -37.39
CA ALA A 240 36.01 33.10 -36.70
C ALA A 240 35.64 33.07 -35.20
N ALA A 241 36.62 33.45 -34.44
CA ALA A 241 36.67 33.60 -32.99
C ALA A 241 36.09 34.96 -32.53
N SER A 242 36.01 35.10 -31.22
CA SER A 242 35.96 36.33 -30.38
C SER A 242 34.55 36.91 -30.12
N LYS A 243 34.07 36.88 -28.94
CA LYS A 243 34.48 37.59 -27.70
C LYS A 243 33.81 36.93 -26.50
#